data_d3eca9bc26cf1d4493931464ff569581
#
_entry.id   d3eca9bc26cf1d4493931464ff569581
#
_cell.length_a   1.000
_cell.length_b   1.000
_cell.length_c   1.000
_cell.angle_alpha   90.00
_cell.angle_beta   90.00
_cell.angle_gamma   90.00
#
_symmetry.space_group_name_H-M   'P 1'
#
loop_
_entity.id
_entity.type
_entity.pdbx_description
1 polymer ?
#
loop_
_entity_poly.entity_id
_entity_poly.type
_entity_poly.pdbx_seq_one_letter_code
_entity_poly.pdbx_strand_id
1 'polypeptide(L)'
;MSASIDNSKSLLRELLRVNRNNLLACGYEKLDVSALTQLASIPVDAKYAEIRVESDITDAPALRYLMLGSVVEPTSSEGLALSRLDFFDITGYPNLINFRVIPISGGTNTLHIQYYK
;
A
#
# COMPACT_ATOMS: atom_id res chain seq x y z
N MET A 1 20.13 6.99 26.89
CA MET A 1 20.82 5.88 26.28
C MET A 1 20.42 5.76 24.83
N SER A 2 21.20 6.36 23.97
CA SER A 2 20.95 6.31 22.51
C SER A 2 20.99 4.90 21.96
N ALA A 3 21.80 4.02 22.56
CA ALA A 3 21.91 2.63 22.11
C ALA A 3 20.60 1.86 22.25
N SER A 4 19.78 2.14 23.29
CA SER A 4 18.51 1.44 23.45
C SER A 4 17.46 1.88 22.43
N ILE A 5 17.49 3.15 22.00
CA ILE A 5 16.59 3.64 20.94
C ILE A 5 16.93 2.98 19.61
N ASP A 6 18.23 2.92 19.26
CA ASP A 6 18.68 2.28 18.04
C ASP A 6 18.39 0.79 18.04
N ASN A 7 18.57 0.12 19.18
CA ASN A 7 18.24 -1.29 19.35
C ASN A 7 16.74 -1.55 19.17
N SER A 8 15.88 -0.65 19.67
CA SER A 8 14.44 -0.78 19.49
C SER A 8 14.03 -0.71 18.03
N LYS A 9 14.62 0.20 17.27
CA LYS A 9 14.38 0.28 15.82
C LYS A 9 14.87 -0.96 15.09
N SER A 10 16.04 -1.47 15.45
CA SER A 10 16.59 -2.68 14.86
C SER A 10 15.73 -3.90 15.18
N LEU A 11 15.26 -4.03 16.42
CA LEU A 11 14.36 -5.12 16.82
C LEU A 11 13.02 -5.06 16.08
N LEU A 12 12.46 -3.87 15.90
CA LEU A 12 11.21 -3.72 15.16
C LEU A 12 11.38 -4.15 13.69
N ARG A 13 12.46 -3.73 13.04
CA ARG A 13 12.76 -4.14 11.67
C ARG A 13 12.95 -5.66 11.57
N GLU A 14 13.63 -6.25 12.55
CA GLU A 14 13.87 -7.69 12.59
C GLU A 14 12.56 -8.46 12.77
N LEU A 15 11.67 -7.99 13.65
CA LEU A 15 10.35 -8.60 13.84
C LEU A 15 9.51 -8.53 12.59
N LEU A 16 9.51 -7.39 11.90
CA LEU A 16 8.79 -7.24 10.63
C LEU A 16 9.34 -8.17 9.57
N ARG A 17 10.67 -8.31 9.48
CA ARG A 17 11.31 -9.21 8.53
C ARG A 17 10.96 -10.68 8.82
N VAL A 18 11.00 -11.09 10.07
CA VAL A 18 10.66 -12.45 10.48
C VAL A 18 9.19 -12.75 10.19
N ASN A 19 8.28 -11.82 10.51
CA ASN A 19 6.87 -11.97 10.22
C ASN A 19 6.62 -12.11 8.72
N ARG A 20 7.33 -11.31 7.92
CA ARG A 20 7.22 -11.37 6.46
C ARG A 20 7.70 -12.72 5.92
N ASN A 21 8.79 -13.25 6.46
CA ASN A 21 9.32 -14.55 6.05
C ASN A 21 8.38 -15.71 6.40
N ASN A 22 7.51 -15.54 7.38
CA ASN A 22 6.54 -16.55 7.78
C ASN A 22 5.21 -16.44 7.02
N LEU A 23 5.07 -15.45 6.16
CA LEU A 23 3.87 -15.27 5.36
C LEU A 23 3.97 -16.05 4.06
N LEU A 24 2.85 -16.59 3.63
CA LEU A 24 2.74 -17.31 2.38
C LEU A 24 2.02 -16.42 1.35
N ALA A 25 2.63 -16.22 0.20
CA ALA A 25 1.99 -15.52 -0.90
C ALA A 25 0.71 -16.25 -1.31
N CYS A 26 -0.40 -15.54 -1.42
CA CYS A 26 -1.70 -16.14 -1.67
C CYS A 26 -2.50 -15.47 -2.78
N GLY A 27 -2.00 -14.42 -3.41
CA GLY A 27 -2.69 -13.78 -4.51
C GLY A 27 -1.93 -12.62 -5.10
N TYR A 28 -2.36 -12.22 -6.28
CA TYR A 28 -1.80 -11.09 -6.99
C TYR A 28 -2.89 -10.41 -7.80
N GLU A 29 -2.90 -9.08 -7.84
CA GLU A 29 -3.73 -8.36 -8.79
C GLU A 29 -3.00 -7.14 -9.35
N LYS A 30 -3.37 -6.80 -10.57
CA LYS A 30 -2.95 -5.58 -11.25
C LYS A 30 -4.18 -4.68 -11.33
N LEU A 31 -4.07 -3.47 -10.81
CA LEU A 31 -5.21 -2.58 -10.64
C LEU A 31 -4.94 -1.25 -11.32
N ASP A 32 -5.73 -0.93 -12.34
CA ASP A 32 -5.67 0.37 -12.99
C ASP A 32 -6.40 1.41 -12.14
N VAL A 33 -5.76 2.57 -11.92
CA VAL A 33 -6.31 3.63 -11.10
C VAL A 33 -6.56 4.86 -11.95
N SER A 34 -7.79 4.98 -12.46
CA SER A 34 -8.25 6.15 -13.24
C SER A 34 -9.31 6.97 -12.48
N ALA A 35 -9.78 6.49 -11.35
CA ALA A 35 -10.75 7.13 -10.50
C ALA A 35 -10.55 6.60 -9.07
N LEU A 36 -11.41 6.97 -8.14
CA LEU A 36 -11.40 6.39 -6.80
C LEU A 36 -11.57 4.88 -6.89
N THR A 37 -10.61 4.15 -6.36
CA THR A 37 -10.49 2.71 -6.55
C THR A 37 -10.19 2.02 -5.23
N GLN A 38 -10.69 0.81 -5.06
CA GLN A 38 -10.38 -0.06 -3.93
C GLN A 38 -9.76 -1.35 -4.44
N LEU A 39 -9.13 -2.12 -3.55
CA LEU A 39 -8.61 -3.42 -3.91
C LEU A 39 -9.76 -4.34 -4.30
N ALA A 40 -9.62 -5.08 -5.41
CA ALA A 40 -10.73 -5.80 -6.02
C ALA A 40 -10.72 -7.29 -5.72
N SER A 41 -9.56 -7.88 -5.49
CA SER A 41 -9.39 -9.35 -5.41
C SER A 41 -8.66 -9.78 -4.15
N ILE A 42 -9.04 -9.23 -3.00
CA ILE A 42 -8.41 -9.54 -1.71
C ILE A 42 -8.77 -10.97 -1.31
N PRO A 43 -7.77 -11.87 -1.13
CA PRO A 43 -8.07 -13.20 -0.59
C PRO A 43 -8.66 -13.11 0.82
N VAL A 44 -9.57 -14.02 1.16
CA VAL A 44 -10.33 -13.97 2.44
C VAL A 44 -9.43 -14.07 3.67
N ASP A 45 -8.29 -14.71 3.55
CA ASP A 45 -7.35 -14.90 4.66
C ASP A 45 -6.08 -14.05 4.53
N ALA A 46 -6.08 -13.06 3.65
CA ALA A 46 -4.96 -12.16 3.48
C ALA A 46 -4.74 -11.32 4.73
N LYS A 47 -3.49 -11.21 5.15
CA LYS A 47 -3.06 -10.43 6.32
C LYS A 47 -2.12 -9.30 5.96
N TYR A 48 -1.61 -9.30 4.73
CA TYR A 48 -0.54 -8.41 4.33
C TYR A 48 -0.53 -8.28 2.81
N ALA A 49 -0.17 -7.11 2.32
CA ALA A 49 0.02 -6.88 0.90
C ALA A 49 1.25 -6.01 0.64
N GLU A 50 1.96 -6.33 -0.42
CA GLU A 50 3.01 -5.48 -0.98
C GLU A 50 2.44 -4.80 -2.22
N ILE A 51 2.62 -3.48 -2.31
CA ILE A 51 2.07 -2.69 -3.41
C ILE A 51 3.20 -1.90 -4.07
N ARG A 52 3.27 -1.99 -5.39
CA ARG A 52 4.17 -1.18 -6.22
C ARG A 52 3.37 -0.29 -7.14
N VAL A 53 3.85 0.94 -7.32
CA VAL A 53 3.23 1.95 -8.16
C VAL A 53 3.95 2.02 -9.51
N GLU A 54 3.18 1.89 -10.57
CA GLU A 54 3.62 2.13 -11.93
C GLU A 54 2.86 3.32 -12.48
N SER A 55 3.55 4.32 -13.03
CA SER A 55 2.90 5.53 -13.54
C SER A 55 3.73 6.14 -14.66
N ASP A 56 3.08 6.84 -15.57
CA ASP A 56 3.75 7.65 -16.59
C ASP A 56 4.05 9.07 -16.10
N ILE A 57 3.65 9.42 -14.87
CA ILE A 57 3.98 10.71 -14.24
C ILE A 57 5.33 10.56 -13.55
N THR A 58 6.33 11.32 -14.01
CA THR A 58 7.73 11.12 -13.60
C THR A 58 8.28 12.22 -12.69
N ASP A 59 7.63 13.38 -12.60
CA ASP A 59 8.16 14.57 -11.92
C ASP A 59 7.27 15.08 -10.78
N ALA A 60 6.22 14.34 -10.44
CA ALA A 60 5.28 14.71 -9.39
C ALA A 60 4.62 13.45 -8.82
N PRO A 61 4.00 13.54 -7.62
CA PRO A 61 3.18 12.44 -7.12
C PRO A 61 2.03 12.13 -8.06
N ALA A 62 1.72 10.85 -8.22
CA ALA A 62 0.73 10.36 -9.18
C ALA A 62 -0.61 10.05 -8.53
N LEU A 63 -0.59 9.56 -7.29
CA LEU A 63 -1.77 9.03 -6.59
C LEU A 63 -1.80 9.53 -5.15
N ARG A 64 -2.98 9.45 -4.54
CA ARG A 64 -3.15 9.61 -3.09
C ARG A 64 -3.99 8.46 -2.56
N TYR A 65 -3.69 8.02 -1.34
CA TYR A 65 -4.43 6.94 -0.71
C TYR A 65 -4.72 7.21 0.75
N LEU A 66 -5.73 6.56 1.27
CA LEU A 66 -6.06 6.44 2.69
C LEU A 66 -6.60 5.04 2.95
N MET A 67 -6.59 4.63 4.22
CA MET A 67 -7.08 3.32 4.64
C MET A 67 -8.24 3.45 5.62
N LEU A 68 -9.17 4.37 5.34
CA LEU A 68 -10.30 4.67 6.20
C LEU A 68 -11.65 4.31 5.54
N GLY A 69 -11.61 3.55 4.46
CA GLY A 69 -12.81 3.12 3.74
C GLY A 69 -13.60 4.30 3.21
N SER A 70 -14.91 4.23 3.36
CA SER A 70 -15.81 5.30 2.94
C SER A 70 -15.98 6.41 3.97
N VAL A 71 -15.39 6.26 5.17
CA VAL A 71 -15.50 7.28 6.23
C VAL A 71 -14.76 8.54 5.84
N VAL A 72 -13.52 8.39 5.36
CA VAL A 72 -12.71 9.47 4.80
C VAL A 72 -12.02 8.94 3.56
N GLU A 73 -12.42 9.42 2.40
CA GLU A 73 -11.85 9.00 1.13
C GLU A 73 -10.77 9.98 0.68
N PRO A 74 -9.71 9.51 0.01
CA PRO A 74 -8.71 10.43 -0.54
C PRO A 74 -9.31 11.25 -1.67
N THR A 75 -8.74 12.42 -1.90
CA THR A 75 -9.06 13.28 -3.04
C THR A 75 -7.77 13.60 -3.80
N SER A 76 -7.87 14.29 -4.91
CA SER A 76 -6.69 14.70 -5.66
C SER A 76 -5.77 15.62 -4.86
N SER A 77 -6.26 16.23 -3.77
CA SER A 77 -5.49 17.14 -2.92
C SER A 77 -5.33 16.66 -1.47
N GLU A 78 -6.01 15.58 -1.08
CA GLU A 78 -5.97 15.06 0.29
C GLU A 78 -5.70 13.57 0.30
N GLY A 79 -4.83 13.15 1.21
CA GLY A 79 -4.39 11.78 1.36
C GLY A 79 -2.89 11.67 1.28
N LEU A 80 -2.38 10.48 1.47
CA LEU A 80 -0.94 10.19 1.43
C LEU A 80 -0.50 10.03 -0.02
N ALA A 81 0.53 10.76 -0.42
CA ALA A 81 0.97 10.80 -1.81
C ALA A 81 1.83 9.60 -2.17
N LEU A 82 1.62 9.09 -3.39
CA LEU A 82 2.42 8.03 -3.99
C LEU A 82 2.95 8.49 -5.33
N SER A 83 4.23 8.23 -5.56
CA SER A 83 4.91 8.54 -6.82
C SER A 83 5.24 7.27 -7.58
N ARG A 84 5.60 7.44 -8.84
CA ARG A 84 6.11 6.36 -9.67
C ARG A 84 7.23 5.61 -8.95
N LEU A 85 7.20 4.29 -9.03
CA LEU A 85 8.16 3.37 -8.43
C LEU A 85 8.09 3.29 -6.90
N ASP A 86 7.16 3.95 -6.26
CA ASP A 86 6.96 3.77 -4.83
C ASP A 86 6.53 2.34 -4.52
N PHE A 87 7.01 1.89 -3.39
CA PHE A 87 6.74 0.57 -2.84
C PHE A 87 6.28 0.74 -1.40
N PHE A 88 5.17 0.12 -1.04
CA PHE A 88 4.67 0.19 0.33
C PHE A 88 3.89 -1.06 0.70
N ASP A 89 3.70 -1.23 2.00
CA ASP A 89 3.06 -2.40 2.58
C ASP A 89 1.76 -2.02 3.27
N ILE A 90 0.79 -2.91 3.22
CA ILE A 90 -0.42 -2.82 4.04
C ILE A 90 -0.48 -4.05 4.92
N THR A 91 -0.63 -3.84 6.23
CA THR A 91 -0.75 -4.90 7.21
C THR A 91 -2.15 -4.92 7.80
N GLY A 92 -2.74 -6.10 7.88
CA GLY A 92 -4.06 -6.31 8.46
C GLY A 92 -5.17 -6.31 7.43
N TYR A 93 -6.05 -7.32 7.51
CA TYR A 93 -7.18 -7.46 6.60
C TYR A 93 -8.11 -6.24 6.58
N PRO A 94 -8.45 -5.62 7.74
CA PRO A 94 -9.28 -4.41 7.73
C PRO A 94 -8.68 -3.26 6.93
N ASN A 95 -7.37 -3.09 6.96
CA ASN A 95 -6.70 -2.04 6.20
C ASN A 95 -6.73 -2.34 4.69
N LEU A 96 -6.63 -3.60 4.31
CA LEU A 96 -6.78 -4.01 2.91
C LEU A 96 -8.18 -3.67 2.39
N ILE A 97 -9.21 -3.99 3.14
CA ILE A 97 -10.61 -3.71 2.77
C ILE A 97 -10.86 -2.20 2.70
N ASN A 98 -10.25 -1.43 3.59
CA ASN A 98 -10.50 0.01 3.72
C ASN A 98 -9.57 0.86 2.87
N PHE A 99 -8.64 0.26 2.14
CA PHE A 99 -7.74 0.98 1.26
C PHE A 99 -8.52 1.64 0.12
N ARG A 100 -8.26 2.92 -0.09
CA ARG A 100 -8.83 3.69 -1.22
C ARG A 100 -7.70 4.50 -1.84
N VAL A 101 -7.69 4.57 -3.16
CA VAL A 101 -6.66 5.27 -3.93
C VAL A 101 -7.32 6.04 -5.06
N ILE A 102 -6.77 7.21 -5.39
CA ILE A 102 -7.31 8.09 -6.43
C ILE A 102 -6.13 8.73 -7.18
N PRO A 103 -6.25 8.99 -8.50
CA PRO A 103 -5.22 9.74 -9.20
C PRO A 103 -5.26 11.22 -8.80
N ILE A 104 -4.08 11.85 -8.76
CA ILE A 104 -3.96 13.29 -8.50
C ILE A 104 -4.29 14.07 -9.77
N SER A 105 -3.82 13.58 -10.90
CA SER A 105 -4.06 14.16 -12.22
C SER A 105 -4.27 13.02 -13.21
N GLY A 106 -4.38 13.33 -14.48
CA GLY A 106 -4.50 12.29 -15.50
C GLY A 106 -3.28 11.37 -15.55
N GLY A 107 -3.14 10.65 -16.64
CA GLY A 107 -2.05 9.72 -16.84
C GLY A 107 -2.48 8.28 -16.66
N THR A 108 -1.54 7.37 -16.89
CA THR A 108 -1.73 5.94 -16.73
C THR A 108 -1.10 5.51 -15.42
N ASN A 109 -1.90 5.05 -14.47
CA ASN A 109 -1.46 4.65 -13.15
C ASN A 109 -1.92 3.23 -12.87
N THR A 110 -0.99 2.40 -12.41
CA THR A 110 -1.25 0.99 -12.14
C THR A 110 -0.63 0.61 -10.80
N LEU A 111 -1.36 -0.16 -10.01
CA LEU A 111 -0.84 -0.81 -8.81
C LEU A 111 -0.63 -2.28 -9.08
N HIS A 112 0.51 -2.80 -8.67
CA HIS A 112 0.80 -4.23 -8.64
C HIS A 112 0.76 -4.67 -7.19
N ILE A 113 -0.14 -5.58 -6.85
CA ILE A 113 -0.42 -5.96 -5.47
C ILE A 113 -0.20 -7.46 -5.32
N GLN A 114 0.66 -7.86 -4.39
CA GLN A 114 0.82 -9.25 -3.99
C GLN A 114 0.34 -9.42 -2.55
N TYR A 115 -0.56 -10.39 -2.34
CA TYR A 115 -1.16 -10.67 -1.05
C TYR A 115 -0.49 -11.85 -0.37
N TYR A 116 -0.49 -11.81 0.96
CA TYR A 116 0.10 -12.84 1.83
C TYR A 116 -0.87 -13.23 2.95
N LYS A 117 -0.76 -14.46 3.40
CA LYS A 117 -1.54 -14.98 4.51
C LYS A 117 -0.69 -15.70 5.56
#